data_3958cf8503d00b5e388463ff69c7fc74
#
_entry.id   3958cf8503d00b5e388463ff69c7fc74
#
_cell.length_a   1.000
_cell.length_b   1.000
_cell.length_c   1.000
_cell.angle_alpha   90.00
_cell.angle_beta   90.00
_cell.angle_gamma   90.00
#
_symmetry.space_group_name_H-M   'P 1'
#
loop_
_entity.id
_entity.type
_entity.pdbx_description
1 polymer ?
#
loop_
_entity_poly.entity_id
_entity_poly.type
_entity_poly.pdbx_seq_one_letter_code
_entity_poly.pdbx_strand_id
1 'polypeptide(L)'
;KISRKIAEHMGKELNERCVTNFWFPDGYKDIPVDRVGPRMRMKTALDEVFSLPIDSRYNLDAVESKLFGIGKESYTVGSNEFCLGYAAQNHVALTLDAGHFHPTEVISDKIPTVLLFVDELLLHVSRPVRWDSDHVVIMDDELAAIAQSLIRNDLLARTNIGLDFFDASINRTAAWVIGTRNTIKALLRALLEPTEALMKLELAGDCTSRLAMLEELKSYPFAAVWDYYCEAMGVPVREAWLSEIKDYEREVQFKRG
;
A
#
# COMPACT_ATOMS: atom_id res chain seq x y z
N LYS A 1 -7.69 15.60 -14.56
CA LYS A 1 -6.68 16.51 -15.18
C LYS A 1 -6.12 17.52 -14.18
N ILE A 2 -6.96 18.18 -13.37
CA ILE A 2 -6.51 19.19 -12.39
C ILE A 2 -5.64 18.56 -11.31
N SER A 3 -6.07 17.45 -10.69
CA SER A 3 -5.32 16.72 -9.66
C SER A 3 -3.90 16.35 -10.11
N ARG A 4 -3.73 15.91 -11.35
CA ARG A 4 -2.43 15.58 -11.93
C ARG A 4 -1.50 16.80 -12.02
N LYS A 5 -2.04 17.97 -12.43
CA LYS A 5 -1.28 19.24 -12.44
C LYS A 5 -0.88 19.70 -11.03
N ILE A 6 -1.78 19.51 -10.06
CA ILE A 6 -1.48 19.83 -8.66
C ILE A 6 -0.35 18.91 -8.16
N ALA A 7 -0.45 17.61 -8.41
CA ALA A 7 0.58 16.65 -8.00
C ALA A 7 1.93 16.92 -8.69
N GLU A 8 1.92 17.25 -10.00
CA GLU A 8 3.13 17.66 -10.70
C GLU A 8 3.76 18.92 -10.08
N HIS A 9 2.94 19.92 -9.75
CA HIS A 9 3.43 21.12 -9.09
C HIS A 9 3.99 20.82 -7.70
N MET A 10 3.29 20.03 -6.88
CA MET A 10 3.78 19.59 -5.58
C MET A 10 5.10 18.83 -5.71
N GLY A 11 5.20 17.94 -6.67
CA GLY A 11 6.43 17.18 -6.93
C GLY A 11 7.61 18.08 -7.29
N LYS A 12 7.38 19.14 -8.08
CA LYS A 12 8.41 20.15 -8.40
C LYS A 12 8.86 20.93 -7.17
N GLU A 13 7.90 21.40 -6.35
CA GLU A 13 8.21 22.17 -5.14
C GLU A 13 8.94 21.33 -4.07
N LEU A 14 8.56 20.06 -3.93
CA LEU A 14 9.16 19.14 -2.97
C LEU A 14 10.46 18.49 -3.50
N ASN A 15 10.72 18.61 -4.79
CA ASN A 15 11.76 17.85 -5.51
C ASN A 15 11.63 16.32 -5.29
N GLU A 16 10.40 15.85 -5.22
CA GLU A 16 10.05 14.46 -5.00
C GLU A 16 8.88 14.08 -5.91
N ARG A 17 8.85 12.84 -6.42
CA ARG A 17 7.78 12.40 -7.30
C ARG A 17 6.51 12.09 -6.49
N CYS A 18 5.44 12.85 -6.74
CA CYS A 18 4.10 12.56 -6.22
C CYS A 18 3.46 11.39 -6.96
N VAL A 19 2.48 10.73 -6.34
CA VAL A 19 1.64 9.73 -6.99
C VAL A 19 0.20 10.24 -7.01
N THR A 20 -0.41 10.27 -8.20
CA THR A 20 -1.86 10.55 -8.35
C THR A 20 -2.59 9.24 -8.51
N ASN A 21 -3.32 8.83 -7.50
CA ASN A 21 -4.14 7.62 -7.53
C ASN A 21 -5.55 7.92 -8.04
N PHE A 22 -6.03 7.11 -8.98
CA PHE A 22 -7.37 7.19 -9.54
C PHE A 22 -8.19 5.98 -9.09
N TRP A 23 -9.03 6.21 -8.10
CA TRP A 23 -10.03 5.28 -7.63
C TRP A 23 -11.43 5.76 -8.01
N PHE A 24 -12.24 4.89 -8.62
CA PHE A 24 -13.60 5.20 -9.03
C PHE A 24 -14.57 4.20 -8.42
N PRO A 25 -15.36 4.59 -7.41
CA PRO A 25 -16.36 3.74 -6.81
C PRO A 25 -17.60 3.62 -7.72
N ASP A 26 -17.40 3.27 -8.99
CA ASP A 26 -18.47 3.14 -9.97
C ASP A 26 -18.92 1.69 -10.13
N GLY A 27 -20.23 1.50 -10.25
CA GLY A 27 -20.83 0.19 -10.37
C GLY A 27 -22.34 0.22 -10.18
N TYR A 28 -22.91 -0.95 -9.93
CA TYR A 28 -24.35 -1.11 -9.72
C TYR A 28 -24.63 -2.04 -8.54
N LYS A 29 -25.72 -1.76 -7.83
CA LYS A 29 -26.16 -2.62 -6.72
C LYS A 29 -26.62 -3.99 -7.23
N ASP A 30 -27.25 -4.03 -8.40
CA ASP A 30 -27.66 -5.24 -9.07
C ASP A 30 -26.80 -5.52 -10.30
N ILE A 31 -26.83 -6.74 -10.81
CA ILE A 31 -26.02 -7.15 -11.96
C ILE A 31 -26.65 -6.59 -13.26
N PRO A 32 -25.95 -5.70 -13.98
CA PRO A 32 -26.47 -5.15 -15.24
C PRO A 32 -26.40 -6.17 -16.38
N VAL A 33 -27.28 -6.02 -17.36
CA VAL A 33 -27.22 -6.78 -18.63
C VAL A 33 -25.99 -6.36 -19.44
N ASP A 34 -25.77 -5.06 -19.57
CA ASP A 34 -24.57 -4.51 -20.23
C ASP A 34 -23.44 -4.36 -19.21
N ARG A 35 -22.47 -5.26 -19.25
CA ARG A 35 -21.26 -5.21 -18.43
C ARG A 35 -20.05 -4.64 -19.15
N VAL A 36 -20.15 -4.39 -20.43
CA VAL A 36 -19.08 -3.87 -21.29
C VAL A 36 -19.16 -2.35 -21.41
N GLY A 37 -20.34 -1.81 -21.70
CA GLY A 37 -20.55 -0.38 -21.92
C GLY A 37 -20.03 0.52 -20.81
N PRO A 38 -20.31 0.25 -19.52
CA PRO A 38 -19.74 1.03 -18.41
C PRO A 38 -18.21 1.01 -18.39
N ARG A 39 -17.57 -0.15 -18.65
CA ARG A 39 -16.12 -0.28 -18.71
C ARG A 39 -15.49 0.45 -19.89
N MET A 40 -16.17 0.42 -21.04
CA MET A 40 -15.74 1.22 -22.21
C MET A 40 -15.78 2.72 -21.90
N ARG A 41 -16.83 3.22 -21.24
CA ARG A 41 -16.90 4.62 -20.80
C ARG A 41 -15.80 4.97 -19.82
N MET A 42 -15.52 4.12 -18.82
CA MET A 42 -14.42 4.31 -17.90
C MET A 42 -13.08 4.36 -18.61
N LYS A 43 -12.83 3.42 -19.55
CA LYS A 43 -11.61 3.43 -20.36
C LYS A 43 -11.46 4.75 -21.13
N THR A 44 -12.50 5.19 -21.82
CA THR A 44 -12.48 6.45 -22.59
C THR A 44 -12.21 7.65 -21.66
N ALA A 45 -12.80 7.68 -20.47
CA ALA A 45 -12.58 8.74 -19.49
C ALA A 45 -11.13 8.76 -18.98
N LEU A 46 -10.56 7.60 -18.70
CA LEU A 46 -9.15 7.47 -18.31
C LEU A 46 -8.21 7.88 -19.44
N ASP A 47 -8.48 7.43 -20.68
CA ASP A 47 -7.72 7.83 -21.87
C ASP A 47 -7.72 9.37 -22.02
N GLU A 48 -8.86 10.01 -21.80
CA GLU A 48 -8.96 11.47 -21.82
C GLU A 48 -8.22 12.15 -20.67
N VAL A 49 -8.27 11.59 -19.46
CA VAL A 49 -7.54 12.12 -18.30
C VAL A 49 -6.04 12.05 -18.54
N PHE A 50 -5.54 10.91 -19.00
CA PHE A 50 -4.11 10.66 -19.18
C PHE A 50 -3.56 11.25 -20.49
N SER A 51 -4.41 11.70 -21.43
CA SER A 51 -3.96 12.41 -22.62
C SER A 51 -3.27 13.75 -22.33
N LEU A 52 -3.49 14.34 -21.15
CA LEU A 52 -2.76 15.53 -20.71
C LEU A 52 -1.32 15.13 -20.34
N PRO A 53 -0.29 15.65 -21.03
CA PRO A 53 1.09 15.35 -20.68
C PRO A 53 1.43 15.93 -19.31
N ILE A 54 2.10 15.13 -18.49
CA ILE A 54 2.62 15.47 -17.17
C ILE A 54 4.07 15.00 -17.11
N ASP A 55 4.92 15.75 -16.46
CA ASP A 55 6.32 15.38 -16.27
C ASP A 55 6.43 14.21 -15.28
N SER A 56 6.80 13.03 -15.79
CA SER A 56 6.92 11.80 -14.99
C SER A 56 7.99 11.85 -13.90
N ARG A 57 8.88 12.82 -13.93
CA ARG A 57 9.83 13.05 -12.83
C ARG A 57 9.14 13.53 -11.56
N TYR A 58 7.99 14.18 -11.69
CA TYR A 58 7.27 14.83 -10.60
C TYR A 58 5.90 14.25 -10.29
N ASN A 59 5.35 13.45 -11.20
CA ASN A 59 4.09 12.74 -10.93
C ASN A 59 4.07 11.37 -11.61
N LEU A 60 3.64 10.36 -10.85
CA LEU A 60 3.25 9.05 -11.33
C LEU A 60 1.74 8.91 -11.26
N ASP A 61 1.12 8.50 -12.35
CA ASP A 61 -0.31 8.18 -12.36
C ASP A 61 -0.52 6.71 -11.98
N ALA A 62 -1.51 6.43 -11.14
CA ALA A 62 -1.90 5.10 -10.73
C ALA A 62 -3.41 4.90 -10.86
N VAL A 63 -3.83 3.69 -11.15
CA VAL A 63 -5.25 3.29 -11.19
C VAL A 63 -5.52 2.23 -10.13
N GLU A 64 -6.63 2.36 -9.44
CA GLU A 64 -7.01 1.50 -8.32
C GLU A 64 -8.31 0.76 -8.59
N SER A 65 -8.30 -0.53 -8.30
CA SER A 65 -9.49 -1.38 -8.41
C SER A 65 -10.30 -1.38 -7.12
N LYS A 66 -11.55 -1.82 -7.24
CA LYS A 66 -12.44 -2.09 -6.10
C LYS A 66 -13.16 -3.41 -6.31
N LEU A 67 -13.27 -4.22 -5.26
CA LEU A 67 -14.03 -5.46 -5.34
C LEU A 67 -15.54 -5.18 -5.30
N PHE A 68 -15.96 -4.40 -4.33
CA PHE A 68 -17.32 -3.87 -4.17
C PHE A 68 -17.24 -2.54 -3.41
N GLY A 69 -18.31 -1.78 -3.39
CA GLY A 69 -18.30 -0.50 -2.70
C GLY A 69 -19.68 -0.08 -2.25
N ILE A 70 -19.79 1.08 -1.65
CA ILE A 70 -21.04 1.62 -1.10
C ILE A 70 -22.12 1.64 -2.17
N GLY A 71 -23.15 0.79 -2.03
CA GLY A 71 -24.26 0.65 -2.97
C GLY A 71 -23.89 -0.01 -4.31
N LYS A 72 -22.76 -0.71 -4.40
CA LYS A 72 -22.23 -1.33 -5.64
C LYS A 72 -21.73 -2.75 -5.40
N GLU A 73 -22.51 -3.52 -4.68
CA GLU A 73 -22.11 -4.82 -4.14
C GLU A 73 -22.05 -5.91 -5.19
N SER A 74 -22.87 -5.82 -6.26
CA SER A 74 -22.97 -6.88 -7.25
C SER A 74 -22.12 -6.67 -8.49
N TYR A 75 -21.85 -5.43 -8.86
CA TYR A 75 -21.08 -5.10 -10.07
C TYR A 75 -20.23 -3.85 -9.88
N THR A 76 -18.94 -4.02 -9.99
CA THR A 76 -17.95 -2.94 -9.96
C THR A 76 -17.38 -2.74 -11.37
N VAL A 77 -17.37 -1.50 -11.87
CA VAL A 77 -16.82 -1.18 -13.21
C VAL A 77 -15.30 -1.32 -13.20
N GLY A 78 -14.63 -0.68 -12.24
CA GLY A 78 -13.19 -0.74 -12.04
C GLY A 78 -12.75 -1.99 -11.27
N SER A 79 -12.96 -3.18 -11.85
CA SER A 79 -12.45 -4.43 -11.27
C SER A 79 -10.93 -4.51 -11.37
N ASN A 80 -10.32 -5.45 -10.62
CA ASN A 80 -8.87 -5.66 -10.67
C ASN A 80 -8.40 -5.98 -12.10
N GLU A 81 -9.13 -6.80 -12.84
CA GLU A 81 -8.79 -7.17 -14.22
C GLU A 81 -8.83 -5.97 -15.16
N PHE A 82 -9.79 -5.04 -14.96
CA PHE A 82 -9.86 -3.81 -15.72
C PHE A 82 -8.65 -2.92 -15.43
N CYS A 83 -8.36 -2.66 -14.15
CA CYS A 83 -7.27 -1.77 -13.74
C CYS A 83 -5.91 -2.35 -14.13
N LEU A 84 -5.67 -3.65 -13.92
CA LEU A 84 -4.45 -4.33 -14.32
C LEU A 84 -4.24 -4.26 -15.84
N GLY A 85 -5.27 -4.60 -16.62
CA GLY A 85 -5.20 -4.52 -18.09
C GLY A 85 -4.95 -3.09 -18.58
N TYR A 86 -5.60 -2.11 -17.95
CA TYR A 86 -5.41 -0.70 -18.28
C TYR A 86 -3.99 -0.22 -17.93
N ALA A 87 -3.50 -0.54 -16.72
CA ALA A 87 -2.18 -0.16 -16.26
C ALA A 87 -1.08 -0.72 -17.15
N ALA A 88 -1.14 -2.02 -17.46
CA ALA A 88 -0.17 -2.69 -18.32
C ALA A 88 -0.17 -2.13 -19.76
N GLN A 89 -1.34 -1.77 -20.30
CA GLN A 89 -1.45 -1.25 -21.67
C GLN A 89 -0.98 0.21 -21.78
N ASN A 90 -1.15 1.01 -20.73
CA ASN A 90 -0.95 2.46 -20.77
C ASN A 90 0.25 2.95 -19.96
N HIS A 91 1.08 2.03 -19.43
CA HIS A 91 2.27 2.34 -18.65
C HIS A 91 1.99 3.30 -17.47
N VAL A 92 0.88 3.10 -16.77
CA VAL A 92 0.56 3.73 -15.50
C VAL A 92 0.73 2.72 -14.36
N ALA A 93 0.94 3.18 -13.15
CA ALA A 93 1.05 2.28 -12.01
C ALA A 93 -0.30 1.60 -11.69
N LEU A 94 -0.23 0.40 -11.16
CA LEU A 94 -1.39 -0.24 -10.54
C LEU A 94 -1.35 -0.02 -9.03
N THR A 95 -2.48 0.39 -8.46
CA THR A 95 -2.64 0.43 -7.01
C THR A 95 -3.19 -0.91 -6.52
N LEU A 96 -2.48 -1.52 -5.58
CA LEU A 96 -2.94 -2.67 -4.81
C LEU A 96 -3.28 -2.19 -3.40
N ASP A 97 -4.57 -2.21 -3.07
CA ASP A 97 -5.07 -1.88 -1.74
C ASP A 97 -5.35 -3.16 -0.96
N ALA A 98 -4.88 -3.24 0.29
CA ALA A 98 -5.02 -4.41 1.13
C ALA A 98 -6.50 -4.77 1.42
N GLY A 99 -7.39 -3.79 1.40
CA GLY A 99 -8.82 -3.95 1.65
C GLY A 99 -9.67 -4.24 0.41
N HIS A 100 -9.13 -4.14 -0.80
CA HIS A 100 -9.90 -4.18 -2.04
C HIS A 100 -9.95 -5.56 -2.72
N PHE A 101 -9.66 -6.62 -1.97
CA PHE A 101 -9.71 -8.00 -2.45
C PHE A 101 -10.59 -8.86 -1.56
N HIS A 102 -10.96 -10.04 -2.06
CA HIS A 102 -11.69 -11.00 -1.26
C HIS A 102 -10.86 -11.37 -0.02
N PRO A 103 -11.50 -11.60 1.16
CA PRO A 103 -10.77 -11.89 2.41
C PRO A 103 -9.82 -13.11 2.37
N THR A 104 -9.96 -13.97 1.37
CA THR A 104 -9.04 -15.11 1.14
C THR A 104 -7.88 -14.78 0.19
N GLU A 105 -7.84 -13.57 -0.36
CA GLU A 105 -6.76 -13.10 -1.22
C GLU A 105 -5.88 -12.12 -0.45
N VAL A 106 -4.57 -12.21 -0.67
CA VAL A 106 -3.57 -11.36 -0.02
C VAL A 106 -2.77 -10.61 -1.09
N ILE A 107 -2.45 -9.34 -0.82
CA ILE A 107 -1.71 -8.53 -1.79
C ILE A 107 -0.22 -8.92 -1.85
N SER A 108 0.32 -9.48 -0.78
CA SER A 108 1.69 -9.99 -0.76
C SER A 108 1.99 -11.01 -1.86
N ASP A 109 0.99 -11.84 -2.23
CA ASP A 109 1.11 -12.81 -3.34
C ASP A 109 0.91 -12.15 -4.71
N LYS A 110 0.18 -11.04 -4.77
CA LYS A 110 -0.09 -10.30 -6.03
C LYS A 110 1.10 -9.46 -6.48
N ILE A 111 1.84 -8.89 -5.54
CA ILE A 111 2.96 -7.98 -5.81
C ILE A 111 3.95 -8.53 -6.84
N PRO A 112 4.59 -9.70 -6.64
CA PRO A 112 5.59 -10.20 -7.59
C PRO A 112 4.98 -10.55 -8.94
N THR A 113 3.73 -11.01 -8.97
CA THR A 113 3.04 -11.35 -10.21
C THR A 113 2.71 -10.10 -11.04
N VAL A 114 2.14 -9.09 -10.42
CA VAL A 114 1.72 -7.85 -11.10
C VAL A 114 2.92 -7.11 -11.67
N LEU A 115 4.04 -7.06 -10.95
CA LEU A 115 5.28 -6.40 -11.40
C LEU A 115 5.98 -7.10 -12.58
N LEU A 116 5.47 -8.25 -13.04
CA LEU A 116 5.87 -8.82 -14.33
C LEU A 116 5.24 -8.09 -15.52
N PHE A 117 4.12 -7.38 -15.31
CA PHE A 117 3.30 -6.81 -16.38
C PHE A 117 3.17 -5.28 -16.29
N VAL A 118 3.37 -4.67 -15.12
CA VAL A 118 3.34 -3.22 -14.92
C VAL A 118 4.71 -2.71 -14.49
N ASP A 119 5.00 -1.47 -14.82
CA ASP A 119 6.30 -0.88 -14.52
C ASP A 119 6.49 -0.58 -13.04
N GLU A 120 5.46 -0.08 -12.38
CA GLU A 120 5.48 0.32 -10.96
C GLU A 120 4.14 0.02 -10.27
N LEU A 121 4.21 -0.12 -8.95
CA LEU A 121 3.05 -0.25 -8.06
C LEU A 121 2.90 0.96 -7.13
N LEU A 122 1.66 1.27 -6.78
CA LEU A 122 1.30 1.91 -5.53
C LEU A 122 0.68 0.86 -4.60
N LEU A 123 1.21 0.73 -3.40
CA LEU A 123 0.57 -0.09 -2.37
C LEU A 123 -0.19 0.83 -1.41
N HIS A 124 -1.48 0.59 -1.27
CA HIS A 124 -2.27 1.11 -0.17
C HIS A 124 -2.23 0.11 0.98
N VAL A 125 -1.37 0.39 1.96
CA VAL A 125 -1.18 -0.47 3.12
C VAL A 125 -2.20 -0.06 4.18
N SER A 126 -3.19 -0.91 4.40
CA SER A 126 -4.23 -0.80 5.41
C SER A 126 -4.40 -2.15 6.11
N ARG A 127 -5.24 -2.23 7.13
CA ARG A 127 -5.60 -3.48 7.78
C ARG A 127 -7.11 -3.71 7.62
N PRO A 128 -7.53 -4.48 6.63
CA PRO A 128 -8.92 -4.87 6.49
C PRO A 128 -9.30 -5.86 7.60
N VAL A 129 -10.44 -5.62 8.25
CA VAL A 129 -11.00 -6.54 9.25
C VAL A 129 -12.28 -7.12 8.67
N ARG A 130 -12.18 -8.29 8.04
CA ARG A 130 -13.25 -9.02 7.33
C ARG A 130 -13.70 -8.39 6.00
N TRP A 131 -13.53 -7.12 5.81
CA TRP A 131 -13.87 -6.34 4.62
C TRP A 131 -13.02 -5.07 4.59
N ASP A 132 -13.16 -4.25 3.58
CA ASP A 132 -12.49 -2.97 3.45
C ASP A 132 -12.93 -1.99 4.57
N SER A 133 -12.26 -2.07 5.70
CA SER A 133 -12.61 -1.36 6.93
C SER A 133 -11.58 -0.34 7.39
N ASP A 134 -10.55 -0.12 6.59
CA ASP A 134 -9.54 0.93 6.71
C ASP A 134 -8.94 1.11 8.12
N HIS A 135 -8.67 0.00 8.81
CA HIS A 135 -8.03 0.06 10.12
C HIS A 135 -6.54 0.38 10.00
N VAL A 136 -6.01 0.96 11.07
CA VAL A 136 -4.57 1.20 11.22
C VAL A 136 -3.79 -0.10 11.09
N VAL A 137 -2.71 -0.02 10.34
CA VAL A 137 -1.76 -1.13 10.13
C VAL A 137 -1.09 -1.52 11.44
N ILE A 138 -1.12 -2.81 11.73
CA ILE A 138 -0.41 -3.43 12.85
C ILE A 138 0.66 -4.40 12.32
N MET A 139 1.54 -4.87 13.20
CA MET A 139 2.55 -5.87 12.86
C MET A 139 1.92 -7.26 12.82
N ASP A 140 1.18 -7.54 11.75
CA ASP A 140 0.57 -8.84 11.47
C ASP A 140 1.31 -9.63 10.38
N ASP A 141 0.83 -10.82 10.08
CA ASP A 141 1.49 -11.71 9.13
C ASP A 141 1.42 -11.17 7.69
N GLU A 142 0.34 -10.47 7.32
CA GLU A 142 0.22 -9.93 5.96
C GLU A 142 1.17 -8.74 5.75
N LEU A 143 1.29 -7.84 6.71
CA LEU A 143 2.27 -6.75 6.63
C LEU A 143 3.70 -7.30 6.53
N ALA A 144 4.01 -8.34 7.30
CA ALA A 144 5.30 -9.01 7.20
C ALA A 144 5.51 -9.63 5.81
N ALA A 145 4.50 -10.32 5.27
CA ALA A 145 4.55 -10.95 3.95
C ALA A 145 4.70 -9.93 2.82
N ILE A 146 4.02 -8.78 2.89
CA ILE A 146 4.19 -7.66 1.95
C ILE A 146 5.65 -7.20 1.95
N ALA A 147 6.21 -6.90 3.12
CA ALA A 147 7.59 -6.45 3.23
C ALA A 147 8.59 -7.49 2.71
N GLN A 148 8.38 -8.77 3.06
CA GLN A 148 9.18 -9.89 2.56
C GLN A 148 9.08 -10.03 1.04
N SER A 149 7.89 -9.90 0.48
CA SER A 149 7.68 -9.98 -0.97
C SER A 149 8.46 -8.90 -1.71
N LEU A 150 8.49 -7.68 -1.19
CA LEU A 150 9.24 -6.56 -1.75
C LEU A 150 10.75 -6.76 -1.66
N ILE A 151 11.25 -7.14 -0.49
CA ILE A 151 12.70 -7.19 -0.21
C ILE A 151 13.34 -8.44 -0.84
N ARG A 152 12.72 -9.61 -0.65
CA ARG A 152 13.27 -10.88 -1.15
C ARG A 152 13.39 -10.94 -2.67
N ASN A 153 12.58 -10.17 -3.38
CA ASN A 153 12.50 -10.15 -4.84
C ASN A 153 13.07 -8.85 -5.46
N ASP A 154 13.71 -8.00 -4.67
CA ASP A 154 14.26 -6.70 -5.12
C ASP A 154 13.23 -5.81 -5.85
N LEU A 155 12.01 -5.73 -5.29
CA LEU A 155 10.89 -5.00 -5.89
C LEU A 155 10.63 -3.63 -5.27
N LEU A 156 11.36 -3.27 -4.20
CA LEU A 156 11.11 -2.03 -3.45
C LEU A 156 11.29 -0.78 -4.32
N ALA A 157 12.27 -0.77 -5.20
CA ALA A 157 12.56 0.38 -6.08
C ALA A 157 11.43 0.65 -7.11
N ARG A 158 10.56 -0.32 -7.35
CA ARG A 158 9.41 -0.23 -8.27
C ARG A 158 8.08 -0.11 -7.53
N THR A 159 8.12 0.13 -6.22
CA THR A 159 6.93 0.15 -5.39
C THR A 159 6.86 1.43 -4.57
N ASN A 160 5.78 2.18 -4.74
CA ASN A 160 5.45 3.33 -3.93
C ASN A 160 4.52 2.86 -2.81
N ILE A 161 4.81 3.21 -1.56
CA ILE A 161 4.03 2.75 -0.40
C ILE A 161 3.25 3.92 0.18
N GLY A 162 1.92 3.84 0.09
CA GLY A 162 0.98 4.74 0.72
C GLY A 162 0.30 4.06 1.92
N LEU A 163 0.00 4.83 2.95
CA LEU A 163 -0.84 4.39 4.05
C LEU A 163 -2.25 4.93 3.80
N ASP A 164 -3.20 4.02 3.61
CA ASP A 164 -4.60 4.37 3.35
C ASP A 164 -5.51 3.75 4.39
N PHE A 165 -5.79 4.50 5.45
CA PHE A 165 -6.71 4.09 6.51
C PHE A 165 -7.36 5.30 7.19
N PHE A 166 -8.57 5.07 7.70
CA PHE A 166 -9.44 6.09 8.31
C PHE A 166 -9.89 5.71 9.72
N ASP A 167 -9.10 4.96 10.47
CA ASP A 167 -9.46 4.50 11.80
C ASP A 167 -9.87 5.69 12.70
N ALA A 168 -11.17 5.78 12.98
CA ALA A 168 -11.76 6.81 13.82
C ALA A 168 -11.84 6.42 15.31
N SER A 169 -11.40 5.21 15.66
CA SER A 169 -11.41 4.73 17.05
C SER A 169 -10.27 5.30 17.89
N ILE A 170 -9.27 5.87 17.25
CA ILE A 170 -8.10 6.48 17.88
C ILE A 170 -7.79 7.87 17.30
N ASN A 171 -6.88 8.58 17.94
CA ASN A 171 -6.40 9.85 17.42
C ASN A 171 -5.79 9.68 16.01
N ARG A 172 -6.21 10.51 15.05
CA ARG A 172 -5.81 10.41 13.65
C ARG A 172 -4.30 10.57 13.44
N THR A 173 -3.68 11.51 14.14
CA THR A 173 -2.22 11.71 14.08
C THR A 173 -1.48 10.50 14.65
N ALA A 174 -1.97 9.96 15.78
CA ALA A 174 -1.44 8.73 16.36
C ALA A 174 -1.60 7.54 15.38
N ALA A 175 -2.71 7.43 14.69
CA ALA A 175 -2.94 6.40 13.68
C ALA A 175 -1.86 6.44 12.59
N TRP A 176 -1.56 7.63 12.05
CA TRP A 176 -0.49 7.79 11.06
C TRP A 176 0.87 7.40 11.60
N VAL A 177 1.22 7.83 12.82
CA VAL A 177 2.50 7.46 13.45
C VAL A 177 2.61 5.96 13.64
N ILE A 178 1.56 5.30 14.15
CA ILE A 178 1.53 3.85 14.36
C ILE A 178 1.70 3.11 13.04
N GLY A 179 0.90 3.43 12.02
CA GLY A 179 0.93 2.76 10.74
C GLY A 179 2.27 2.93 10.01
N THR A 180 2.80 4.16 9.97
CA THR A 180 4.11 4.44 9.37
C THR A 180 5.22 3.65 10.07
N ARG A 181 5.27 3.70 11.41
CA ARG A 181 6.28 2.97 12.18
C ARG A 181 6.19 1.47 11.96
N ASN A 182 4.99 0.91 11.91
CA ASN A 182 4.81 -0.53 11.69
C ASN A 182 5.24 -0.95 10.28
N THR A 183 4.91 -0.17 9.27
CA THR A 183 5.35 -0.44 7.90
C THR A 183 6.87 -0.38 7.77
N ILE A 184 7.52 0.64 8.33
CA ILE A 184 8.99 0.73 8.33
C ILE A 184 9.62 -0.42 9.12
N LYS A 185 9.05 -0.82 10.27
CA LYS A 185 9.51 -2.00 11.03
C LYS A 185 9.42 -3.28 10.22
N ALA A 186 8.33 -3.48 9.47
CA ALA A 186 8.18 -4.67 8.64
C ALA A 186 9.25 -4.72 7.53
N LEU A 187 9.48 -3.60 6.86
CA LEU A 187 10.55 -3.49 5.85
C LEU A 187 11.93 -3.72 6.47
N LEU A 188 12.22 -3.13 7.62
CA LEU A 188 13.50 -3.33 8.30
C LEU A 188 13.71 -4.80 8.71
N ARG A 189 12.66 -5.47 9.20
CA ARG A 189 12.74 -6.91 9.51
C ARG A 189 13.04 -7.74 8.27
N ALA A 190 12.37 -7.47 7.17
CA ALA A 190 12.61 -8.16 5.90
C ALA A 190 14.03 -7.93 5.38
N LEU A 191 14.57 -6.69 5.50
CA LEU A 191 15.95 -6.36 5.14
C LEU A 191 17.00 -7.09 5.98
N LEU A 192 16.67 -7.46 7.22
CA LEU A 192 17.55 -8.19 8.12
C LEU A 192 17.48 -9.71 7.95
N GLU A 193 16.57 -10.22 7.13
CA GLU A 193 16.49 -11.65 6.85
C GLU A 193 17.70 -12.15 6.05
N PRO A 194 18.20 -13.36 6.34
CA PRO A 194 19.27 -13.99 5.58
C PRO A 194 18.71 -14.60 4.27
N THR A 195 18.21 -13.74 3.37
CA THR A 195 17.48 -14.13 2.14
C THR A 195 18.26 -15.15 1.30
N GLU A 196 19.58 -14.96 1.13
CA GLU A 196 20.40 -15.92 0.35
C GLU A 196 20.44 -17.32 0.99
N ALA A 197 20.50 -17.39 2.32
CA ALA A 197 20.48 -18.68 3.02
C ALA A 197 19.13 -19.38 2.89
N LEU A 198 18.05 -18.61 3.03
CA LEU A 198 16.68 -19.11 2.84
C LEU A 198 16.48 -19.64 1.42
N MET A 199 16.93 -18.91 0.39
CA MET A 199 16.85 -19.33 -1.01
C MET A 199 17.67 -20.61 -1.29
N LYS A 200 18.86 -20.75 -0.70
CA LYS A 200 19.67 -21.97 -0.84
C LYS A 200 18.95 -23.20 -0.27
N LEU A 201 18.31 -23.08 0.88
CA LEU A 201 17.50 -24.15 1.47
C LEU A 201 16.30 -24.50 0.59
N GLU A 202 15.63 -23.50 0.06
CA GLU A 202 14.50 -23.68 -0.86
C GLU A 202 14.91 -24.43 -2.13
N LEU A 203 15.98 -24.02 -2.79
CA LEU A 203 16.50 -24.67 -4.00
C LEU A 203 16.99 -26.10 -3.74
N ALA A 204 17.44 -26.38 -2.52
CA ALA A 204 17.81 -27.73 -2.10
C ALA A 204 16.60 -28.62 -1.73
N GLY A 205 15.39 -28.05 -1.70
CA GLY A 205 14.17 -28.74 -1.26
C GLY A 205 14.12 -28.97 0.26
N ASP A 206 15.01 -28.33 1.04
CA ASP A 206 15.03 -28.45 2.51
C ASP A 206 14.06 -27.46 3.16
N CYS A 207 12.77 -27.71 2.97
CA CYS A 207 11.71 -26.90 3.54
C CYS A 207 11.69 -26.92 5.08
N THR A 208 12.18 -28.00 5.69
CA THR A 208 12.24 -28.13 7.16
C THR A 208 13.23 -27.14 7.75
N SER A 209 14.46 -27.12 7.26
CA SER A 209 15.49 -26.18 7.74
C SER A 209 15.11 -24.74 7.41
N ARG A 210 14.50 -24.50 6.25
CA ARG A 210 13.99 -23.16 5.89
C ARG A 210 12.95 -22.67 6.89
N LEU A 211 11.95 -23.50 7.22
CA LEU A 211 10.92 -23.12 8.19
C LEU A 211 11.52 -22.90 9.58
N ALA A 212 12.39 -23.82 10.04
CA ALA A 212 13.05 -23.65 11.33
C ALA A 212 13.82 -22.32 11.42
N MET A 213 14.58 -21.96 10.39
CA MET A 213 15.30 -20.70 10.33
C MET A 213 14.35 -19.50 10.39
N LEU A 214 13.23 -19.51 9.65
CA LEU A 214 12.23 -18.43 9.68
C LEU A 214 11.60 -18.25 11.06
N GLU A 215 11.34 -19.36 11.79
CA GLU A 215 10.79 -19.29 13.14
C GLU A 215 11.81 -18.75 14.16
N GLU A 216 13.06 -19.18 14.06
CA GLU A 216 14.13 -18.64 14.95
C GLU A 216 14.37 -17.16 14.75
N LEU A 217 14.30 -16.65 13.51
CA LEU A 217 14.42 -15.22 13.20
C LEU A 217 13.38 -14.36 13.94
N LYS A 218 12.20 -14.92 14.26
CA LYS A 218 11.16 -14.19 14.99
C LYS A 218 11.57 -13.86 16.42
N SER A 219 12.47 -14.63 17.02
CA SER A 219 12.96 -14.48 18.39
C SER A 219 14.18 -13.57 18.52
N TYR A 220 14.80 -13.15 17.41
CA TYR A 220 15.97 -12.28 17.43
C TYR A 220 15.65 -10.90 17.99
N PRO A 221 16.63 -10.19 18.61
CA PRO A 221 16.38 -8.94 19.34
C PRO A 221 16.12 -7.74 18.44
N PHE A 222 15.11 -7.85 17.59
CA PHE A 222 14.73 -6.80 16.62
C PHE A 222 14.42 -5.46 17.32
N ALA A 223 13.87 -5.48 18.53
CA ALA A 223 13.54 -4.26 19.26
C ALA A 223 14.77 -3.37 19.50
N ALA A 224 15.93 -3.96 19.79
CA ALA A 224 17.17 -3.20 19.97
C ALA A 224 17.66 -2.56 18.66
N VAL A 225 17.53 -3.28 17.54
CA VAL A 225 17.86 -2.74 16.20
C VAL A 225 16.92 -1.59 15.85
N TRP A 226 15.63 -1.73 16.13
CA TRP A 226 14.65 -0.68 15.91
C TRP A 226 14.91 0.57 16.78
N ASP A 227 15.23 0.39 18.06
CA ASP A 227 15.54 1.50 18.95
C ASP A 227 16.78 2.26 18.45
N TYR A 228 17.85 1.53 18.07
CA TYR A 228 19.05 2.13 17.46
C TYR A 228 18.73 2.89 16.16
N TYR A 229 17.89 2.31 15.29
CA TYR A 229 17.45 2.99 14.06
C TYR A 229 16.73 4.31 14.38
N CYS A 230 15.82 4.31 15.35
CA CYS A 230 15.14 5.53 15.78
C CYS A 230 16.11 6.59 16.30
N GLU A 231 17.08 6.21 17.13
CA GLU A 231 18.12 7.11 17.62
C GLU A 231 18.96 7.68 16.47
N ALA A 232 19.40 6.84 15.55
CA ALA A 232 20.21 7.25 14.39
C ALA A 232 19.46 8.22 13.46
N MET A 233 18.14 8.06 13.35
CA MET A 233 17.29 8.94 12.54
C MET A 233 16.79 10.17 13.30
N GLY A 234 17.12 10.32 14.57
CA GLY A 234 16.69 11.43 15.41
C GLY A 234 15.18 11.46 15.66
N VAL A 235 14.50 10.29 15.65
CA VAL A 235 13.07 10.17 15.89
C VAL A 235 12.80 9.50 17.24
N PRO A 236 11.63 9.76 17.88
CA PRO A 236 11.32 9.21 19.19
C PRO A 236 11.43 7.69 19.25
N VAL A 237 12.12 7.18 20.29
CA VAL A 237 12.27 5.75 20.56
C VAL A 237 10.99 5.22 21.22
N ARG A 238 10.56 4.02 20.84
CA ARG A 238 9.38 3.32 21.39
C ARG A 238 8.14 4.21 21.34
N GLU A 239 7.48 4.41 22.49
CA GLU A 239 6.26 5.20 22.66
C GLU A 239 6.49 6.67 23.06
N ALA A 240 7.72 7.16 23.05
CA ALA A 240 8.04 8.51 23.50
C ALA A 240 7.30 9.62 22.70
N TRP A 241 6.89 9.34 21.47
CA TRP A 241 6.08 10.23 20.64
C TRP A 241 4.65 10.45 21.18
N LEU A 242 4.13 9.57 22.06
CA LEU A 242 2.75 9.67 22.57
C LEU A 242 2.52 10.92 23.42
N SER A 243 3.52 11.40 24.14
CA SER A 243 3.40 12.62 24.94
C SER A 243 3.06 13.83 24.08
N GLU A 244 3.72 13.98 22.93
CA GLU A 244 3.48 15.08 21.99
C GLU A 244 2.05 15.01 21.40
N ILE A 245 1.56 13.82 21.09
CA ILE A 245 0.17 13.63 20.61
C ILE A 245 -0.82 14.06 21.70
N LYS A 246 -0.61 13.63 22.95
CA LYS A 246 -1.49 14.01 24.07
C LYS A 246 -1.46 15.50 24.37
N ASP A 247 -0.30 16.11 24.25
CA ASP A 247 -0.16 17.56 24.39
C ASP A 247 -0.91 18.28 23.27
N TYR A 248 -0.78 17.82 22.03
CA TYR A 248 -1.54 18.36 20.89
C TYR A 248 -3.06 18.18 21.05
N GLU A 249 -3.52 17.02 21.54
CA GLU A 249 -4.93 16.81 21.88
C GLU A 249 -5.42 17.87 22.88
N ARG A 250 -4.72 18.04 23.98
CA ARG A 250 -5.09 18.96 25.07
C ARG A 250 -5.01 20.41 24.63
N GLU A 251 -3.94 20.81 23.94
CA GLU A 251 -3.66 22.22 23.63
C GLU A 251 -4.38 22.70 22.37
N VAL A 252 -4.70 21.81 21.43
CA VAL A 252 -5.24 22.18 20.12
C VAL A 252 -6.58 21.50 19.83
N GLN A 253 -6.65 20.18 19.85
CA GLN A 253 -7.84 19.49 19.35
C GLN A 253 -9.05 19.69 20.24
N PHE A 254 -8.91 19.56 21.56
CA PHE A 254 -10.03 19.74 22.50
C PHE A 254 -10.50 21.21 22.62
N LYS A 255 -9.72 22.15 22.08
CA LYS A 255 -10.10 23.57 22.06
C LYS A 255 -10.84 23.96 20.77
N ARG A 256 -10.95 23.07 19.80
CA ARG A 256 -11.65 23.34 18.53
C ARG A 256 -13.18 23.16 18.61
N GLY A 257 -13.69 22.70 19.75
CA GLY A 257 -15.13 22.63 20.04
C GLY A 257 -15.83 21.46 19.39
#